data_38fa3ec2cda94ea00e9921205e2418a5
#
_entry.id   38fa3ec2cda94ea00e9921205e2418a5
#
_cell.length_a   1.000
_cell.length_b   1.000
_cell.length_c   1.000
_cell.angle_alpha   90.00
_cell.angle_beta   90.00
_cell.angle_gamma   90.00
#
_symmetry.space_group_name_H-M   'P 1'
#
loop_
_entity.id
_entity.type
_entity.pdbx_description
1 polymer ?
#
loop_
_entity_poly.entity_id
_entity_poly.type
_entity_poly.pdbx_seq_one_letter_code
_entity_poly.pdbx_strand_id
1 'polypeptide(L)'
;MGMPPLASGPHGTDALRPLLDTVLDALRAGTAARGGPLPAGGPGAVAARVADAAGDILPDRGDPEALRVLVTALAEGAADPAHPLCAAHLHTPPLAVAAAADLAASVLNPSLDSWDQAPAASALEALVTRALARETGAADAVVTTGGTESNQLALLLARERHGAGLRLVHGAGAHHSLPRAAWLLGLPEPVVVPAPAGTLDPAALDEALTQIPGPHLVAATAGTTDAGLIDPLPEIADRCAVHGARLHVDAAYGAGLLFSDRHRARLAGLEAADTVALDLHKLGWQPIPAGLLTVADAGDLAALHHRADYLNADDDTDAGLPDLLGRSPRTSRRPDVLKTAVTLKTLGRAGLGALVDAVCSLAQELAGLVEAHPGFALHAPPAISTVLFRPAGATDDDVAAVRRALLTTGSAVLGRARADGRLWLKATLLNPHTRPDDLAALLTLVEGHVPR
;
A
#
# COMPACT_ATOMS: atom_id res chain seq x y z
N MET A 1 -42.63 11.12 3.60
CA MET A 1 -41.57 10.12 3.77
C MET A 1 -41.10 10.12 5.22
N GLY A 2 -41.00 8.98 5.86
CA GLY A 2 -40.40 8.90 7.21
C GLY A 2 -38.92 9.25 7.15
N MET A 3 -38.32 9.60 8.31
CA MET A 3 -36.87 9.80 8.40
C MET A 3 -36.13 8.49 8.07
N PRO A 4 -35.04 8.52 7.28
CA PRO A 4 -34.27 7.34 6.96
C PRO A 4 -33.61 6.76 8.22
N PRO A 5 -33.45 5.41 8.33
CA PRO A 5 -32.80 4.79 9.46
C PRO A 5 -31.31 5.16 9.53
N LEU A 6 -30.77 5.23 10.75
CA LEU A 6 -29.34 5.43 11.02
C LEU A 6 -28.66 4.09 11.32
N ALA A 7 -27.39 3.95 10.95
CA ALA A 7 -26.60 2.74 11.22
C ALA A 7 -26.17 2.60 12.69
N SER A 8 -26.19 3.69 13.47
CA SER A 8 -25.82 3.72 14.89
C SER A 8 -27.05 3.90 15.78
N GLY A 9 -26.84 3.80 17.11
CA GLY A 9 -27.92 3.90 18.11
C GLY A 9 -28.63 2.57 18.38
N PRO A 10 -29.69 2.59 19.22
CA PRO A 10 -30.30 1.36 19.76
C PRO A 10 -30.89 0.42 18.69
N HIS A 11 -31.31 0.94 17.55
CA HIS A 11 -31.91 0.17 16.46
C HIS A 11 -31.04 0.12 15.20
N GLY A 12 -29.83 0.68 15.25
CA GLY A 12 -28.98 0.81 14.07
C GLY A 12 -28.56 -0.54 13.48
N THR A 13 -28.20 -1.50 14.33
CA THR A 13 -27.80 -2.84 13.88
C THR A 13 -28.94 -3.61 13.22
N ASP A 14 -30.16 -3.44 13.70
CA ASP A 14 -31.35 -4.08 13.11
C ASP A 14 -31.70 -3.47 11.74
N ALA A 15 -31.56 -2.15 11.64
CA ALA A 15 -31.77 -1.44 10.36
C ALA A 15 -30.68 -1.78 9.34
N LEU A 16 -29.43 -1.97 9.78
CA LEU A 16 -28.29 -2.26 8.92
C LEU A 16 -28.29 -3.70 8.36
N ARG A 17 -28.73 -4.68 9.15
CA ARG A 17 -28.66 -6.10 8.77
C ARG A 17 -29.23 -6.42 7.38
N PRO A 18 -30.50 -6.07 7.03
CA PRO A 18 -31.03 -6.37 5.70
C PRO A 18 -30.32 -5.64 4.56
N LEU A 19 -29.74 -4.46 4.84
CA LEU A 19 -28.94 -3.74 3.85
C LEU A 19 -27.61 -4.43 3.58
N LEU A 20 -26.99 -5.04 4.61
CA LEU A 20 -25.79 -5.86 4.45
C LEU A 20 -26.06 -7.13 3.65
N ASP A 21 -27.19 -7.78 3.87
CA ASP A 21 -27.60 -8.93 3.06
C ASP A 21 -27.71 -8.53 1.59
N THR A 22 -28.35 -7.38 1.31
CA THR A 22 -28.42 -6.80 -0.04
C THR A 22 -27.04 -6.54 -0.63
N VAL A 23 -26.09 -5.99 0.15
CA VAL A 23 -24.72 -5.73 -0.31
C VAL A 23 -23.99 -7.03 -0.65
N LEU A 24 -24.09 -8.06 0.23
CA LEU A 24 -23.42 -9.34 0.01
C LEU A 24 -23.97 -10.07 -1.23
N ASP A 25 -25.27 -10.02 -1.45
CA ASP A 25 -25.89 -10.59 -2.64
C ASP A 25 -25.52 -9.83 -3.92
N ALA A 26 -25.47 -8.51 -3.86
CA ALA A 26 -25.04 -7.64 -4.98
C ALA A 26 -23.56 -7.89 -5.34
N LEU A 27 -22.67 -8.00 -4.35
CA LEU A 27 -21.25 -8.35 -4.55
C LEU A 27 -21.11 -9.71 -5.24
N ARG A 28 -21.86 -10.71 -4.79
CA ARG A 28 -21.86 -12.06 -5.40
C ARG A 28 -22.34 -12.02 -6.85
N ALA A 29 -23.45 -11.33 -7.10
CA ALA A 29 -24.03 -11.20 -8.44
C ALA A 29 -23.07 -10.48 -9.40
N GLY A 30 -22.50 -9.35 -9.00
CA GLY A 30 -21.57 -8.59 -9.83
C GLY A 30 -20.26 -9.33 -10.10
N THR A 31 -19.70 -10.04 -9.10
CA THR A 31 -18.52 -10.90 -9.28
C THR A 31 -18.79 -12.02 -10.28
N ALA A 32 -19.96 -12.67 -10.20
CA ALA A 32 -20.33 -13.71 -11.15
C ALA A 32 -20.51 -13.16 -12.58
N ALA A 33 -21.09 -11.97 -12.72
CA ALA A 33 -21.30 -11.30 -14.01
C ALA A 33 -19.95 -10.88 -14.66
N ARG A 34 -18.95 -10.47 -13.87
CA ARG A 34 -17.61 -10.13 -14.37
C ARG A 34 -16.92 -11.32 -15.03
N GLY A 35 -16.97 -12.51 -14.44
CA GLY A 35 -16.50 -13.77 -15.00
C GLY A 35 -14.97 -13.94 -15.10
N GLY A 36 -14.15 -12.99 -14.62
CA GLY A 36 -12.69 -13.02 -14.70
C GLY A 36 -12.02 -12.06 -13.71
N PRO A 37 -10.67 -11.90 -13.78
CA PRO A 37 -9.93 -11.00 -12.89
C PRO A 37 -10.18 -9.52 -13.16
N LEU A 38 -10.66 -9.18 -14.36
CA LEU A 38 -10.95 -7.82 -14.80
C LEU A 38 -12.17 -7.84 -15.75
N PRO A 39 -13.03 -6.82 -15.73
CA PRO A 39 -14.11 -6.74 -16.71
C PRO A 39 -13.58 -6.62 -18.14
N ALA A 40 -14.13 -7.40 -19.05
CA ALA A 40 -13.79 -7.35 -20.48
C ALA A 40 -14.32 -6.07 -21.16
N GLY A 41 -13.73 -5.71 -22.31
CA GLY A 41 -14.15 -4.61 -23.18
C GLY A 41 -13.45 -3.28 -22.92
N GLY A 42 -12.57 -3.21 -21.91
CA GLY A 42 -11.76 -2.04 -21.63
C GLY A 42 -12.54 -0.87 -21.01
N PRO A 43 -11.91 0.31 -20.83
CA PRO A 43 -12.44 1.40 -20.02
C PRO A 43 -13.78 1.97 -20.55
N GLY A 44 -13.99 2.01 -21.87
CA GLY A 44 -15.23 2.52 -22.44
C GLY A 44 -16.45 1.65 -22.10
N ALA A 45 -16.29 0.32 -22.16
CA ALA A 45 -17.36 -0.62 -21.82
C ALA A 45 -17.70 -0.57 -20.31
N VAL A 46 -16.68 -0.44 -19.45
CA VAL A 46 -16.89 -0.28 -18.01
C VAL A 46 -17.60 1.02 -17.69
N ALA A 47 -17.16 2.14 -18.31
CA ALA A 47 -17.78 3.44 -18.11
C ALA A 47 -19.26 3.46 -18.54
N ALA A 48 -19.59 2.85 -19.69
CA ALA A 48 -20.97 2.75 -20.15
C ALA A 48 -21.86 1.97 -19.16
N ARG A 49 -21.41 0.80 -18.69
CA ARG A 49 -22.15 0.00 -17.69
C ARG A 49 -22.39 0.76 -16.38
N VAL A 50 -21.38 1.47 -15.89
CA VAL A 50 -21.52 2.26 -14.66
C VAL A 50 -22.48 3.43 -14.89
N ALA A 51 -22.40 4.11 -16.04
CA ALA A 51 -23.31 5.19 -16.38
C ALA A 51 -24.77 4.73 -16.50
N ASP A 52 -25.00 3.59 -17.16
CA ASP A 52 -26.33 3.00 -17.30
C ASP A 52 -26.92 2.60 -15.93
N ALA A 53 -26.10 2.00 -15.06
CA ALA A 53 -26.55 1.61 -13.71
C ALA A 53 -26.77 2.81 -12.78
N ALA A 54 -25.98 3.87 -12.93
CA ALA A 54 -26.05 5.05 -12.07
C ALA A 54 -27.19 6.00 -12.48
N GLY A 55 -27.47 6.10 -13.78
CA GLY A 55 -28.43 7.09 -14.28
C GLY A 55 -28.12 8.50 -13.82
N ASP A 56 -29.13 9.23 -13.40
CA ASP A 56 -28.94 10.53 -12.74
C ASP A 56 -28.50 10.31 -11.29
N ILE A 57 -27.31 10.83 -10.94
CA ILE A 57 -26.72 10.67 -9.59
C ILE A 57 -27.46 11.48 -8.52
N LEU A 58 -28.14 12.56 -8.92
CA LEU A 58 -28.93 13.40 -8.00
C LEU A 58 -30.37 13.55 -8.51
N PRO A 59 -31.18 12.45 -8.53
CA PRO A 59 -32.53 12.50 -9.03
C PRO A 59 -33.47 13.25 -8.07
N ASP A 60 -34.53 13.83 -8.60
CA ASP A 60 -35.57 14.47 -7.79
C ASP A 60 -36.25 13.51 -6.82
N ARG A 61 -36.31 12.23 -7.15
CA ARG A 61 -36.89 11.17 -6.32
C ARG A 61 -35.88 10.03 -6.15
N GLY A 62 -35.72 9.59 -4.88
CA GLY A 62 -34.83 8.47 -4.57
C GLY A 62 -35.30 7.14 -5.16
N ASP A 63 -34.35 6.26 -5.44
CA ASP A 63 -34.55 4.88 -5.89
C ASP A 63 -34.24 3.91 -4.76
N PRO A 64 -35.18 3.11 -4.27
CA PRO A 64 -34.94 2.10 -3.22
C PRO A 64 -33.98 0.97 -3.64
N GLU A 65 -33.82 0.75 -4.97
CA GLU A 65 -32.91 -0.26 -5.52
C GLU A 65 -31.47 0.24 -5.72
N ALA A 66 -31.20 1.51 -5.52
CA ALA A 66 -29.91 2.14 -5.79
C ALA A 66 -28.74 1.40 -5.12
N LEU A 67 -28.89 0.96 -3.86
CA LEU A 67 -27.86 0.20 -3.15
C LEU A 67 -27.50 -1.09 -3.91
N ARG A 68 -28.48 -1.89 -4.25
CA ARG A 68 -28.29 -3.15 -4.97
C ARG A 68 -27.70 -2.92 -6.35
N VAL A 69 -28.28 -2.00 -7.11
CA VAL A 69 -27.89 -1.70 -8.51
C VAL A 69 -26.43 -1.21 -8.57
N LEU A 70 -26.09 -0.21 -7.78
CA LEU A 70 -24.74 0.40 -7.80
C LEU A 70 -23.67 -0.55 -7.28
N VAL A 71 -23.95 -1.30 -6.21
CA VAL A 71 -22.97 -2.30 -5.69
C VAL A 71 -22.76 -3.43 -6.70
N THR A 72 -23.82 -3.91 -7.37
CA THR A 72 -23.69 -4.92 -8.43
C THR A 72 -22.83 -4.40 -9.58
N ALA A 73 -23.12 -3.21 -10.09
CA ALA A 73 -22.38 -2.60 -11.19
C ALA A 73 -20.90 -2.34 -10.82
N LEU A 74 -20.64 -1.89 -9.59
CA LEU A 74 -19.28 -1.68 -9.10
C LEU A 74 -18.52 -3.01 -8.99
N ALA A 75 -19.15 -4.07 -8.45
CA ALA A 75 -18.54 -5.39 -8.33
C ALA A 75 -18.26 -6.05 -9.69
N GLU A 76 -19.18 -5.89 -10.66
CA GLU A 76 -18.97 -6.34 -12.04
C GLU A 76 -17.83 -5.58 -12.72
N GLY A 77 -17.76 -4.25 -12.50
CA GLY A 77 -16.74 -3.36 -13.08
C GLY A 77 -15.39 -3.36 -12.36
N ALA A 78 -15.25 -4.04 -11.23
CA ALA A 78 -14.02 -4.03 -10.42
C ALA A 78 -12.96 -5.01 -10.95
N ALA A 79 -11.68 -4.71 -10.67
CA ALA A 79 -10.64 -5.74 -10.67
C ALA A 79 -10.81 -6.64 -9.43
N ASP A 80 -10.49 -7.92 -9.56
CA ASP A 80 -10.56 -8.90 -8.47
C ASP A 80 -9.18 -9.33 -7.99
N PRO A 81 -8.64 -8.73 -6.94
CA PRO A 81 -7.33 -9.11 -6.43
C PRO A 81 -7.31 -10.53 -5.81
N ALA A 82 -8.48 -11.13 -5.53
CA ALA A 82 -8.58 -12.51 -5.08
C ALA A 82 -8.56 -13.53 -6.23
N HIS A 83 -8.69 -13.07 -7.49
CA HIS A 83 -8.55 -13.95 -8.64
C HIS A 83 -7.06 -14.26 -8.89
N PRO A 84 -6.64 -15.53 -9.08
CA PRO A 84 -5.23 -15.90 -9.21
C PRO A 84 -4.53 -15.26 -10.42
N LEU A 85 -5.27 -14.92 -11.49
CA LEU A 85 -4.73 -14.23 -12.65
C LEU A 85 -4.73 -12.69 -12.52
N CYS A 86 -5.07 -12.14 -11.34
CA CYS A 86 -4.90 -10.73 -11.01
C CYS A 86 -3.57 -10.54 -10.26
N ALA A 87 -2.48 -10.43 -11.00
CA ALA A 87 -1.13 -10.36 -10.47
C ALA A 87 -0.43 -9.02 -10.82
N ALA A 88 -1.16 -7.91 -10.78
CA ALA A 88 -0.59 -6.60 -11.06
C ALA A 88 -0.67 -5.67 -9.85
N HIS A 89 0.25 -4.71 -9.84
CA HIS A 89 0.36 -3.72 -8.78
C HIS A 89 0.65 -4.35 -7.41
N LEU A 90 0.43 -3.57 -6.35
CA LEU A 90 0.41 -4.04 -4.97
C LEU A 90 -1.03 -4.04 -4.46
N HIS A 91 -1.95 -4.53 -5.32
CA HIS A 91 -3.39 -4.63 -5.07
C HIS A 91 -3.69 -5.96 -4.41
N THR A 92 -3.90 -5.95 -3.11
CA THR A 92 -4.03 -7.12 -2.25
C THR A 92 -5.50 -7.44 -1.97
N PRO A 93 -5.93 -8.70 -2.04
CA PRO A 93 -7.27 -9.08 -1.55
C PRO A 93 -7.33 -8.86 -0.03
N PRO A 94 -8.29 -8.06 0.48
CA PRO A 94 -8.39 -7.85 1.91
C PRO A 94 -8.86 -9.11 2.65
N LEU A 95 -8.35 -9.32 3.86
CA LEU A 95 -8.87 -10.37 4.74
C LEU A 95 -10.32 -10.10 5.13
N ALA A 96 -11.16 -11.12 5.11
CA ALA A 96 -12.56 -10.99 5.48
C ALA A 96 -12.77 -10.41 6.89
N VAL A 97 -11.92 -10.81 7.85
CA VAL A 97 -11.96 -10.27 9.22
C VAL A 97 -11.62 -8.78 9.26
N ALA A 98 -10.70 -8.32 8.40
CA ALA A 98 -10.34 -6.92 8.30
C ALA A 98 -11.48 -6.08 7.69
N ALA A 99 -12.13 -6.60 6.63
CA ALA A 99 -13.28 -5.95 6.02
C ALA A 99 -14.47 -5.87 6.99
N ALA A 100 -14.71 -6.90 7.79
CA ALA A 100 -15.75 -6.89 8.82
C ALA A 100 -15.44 -5.86 9.94
N ALA A 101 -14.19 -5.74 10.35
CA ALA A 101 -13.77 -4.71 11.32
C ALA A 101 -13.90 -3.29 10.74
N ASP A 102 -13.64 -3.13 9.44
CA ASP A 102 -13.78 -1.85 8.75
C ASP A 102 -15.24 -1.39 8.67
N LEU A 103 -16.19 -2.32 8.55
CA LEU A 103 -17.61 -2.04 8.71
C LEU A 103 -17.93 -1.45 10.08
N ALA A 104 -17.37 -2.03 11.17
CA ALA A 104 -17.60 -1.51 12.52
C ALA A 104 -17.09 -0.06 12.66
N ALA A 105 -15.94 0.28 12.08
CA ALA A 105 -15.45 1.65 12.02
C ALA A 105 -16.41 2.59 11.28
N SER A 106 -17.05 2.12 10.21
CA SER A 106 -18.06 2.89 9.46
C SER A 106 -19.34 3.13 10.26
N VAL A 107 -19.79 2.13 11.01
CA VAL A 107 -21.01 2.22 11.84
C VAL A 107 -20.82 3.14 13.04
N LEU A 108 -19.69 3.02 13.73
CA LEU A 108 -19.36 3.85 14.89
C LEU A 108 -19.02 5.29 14.49
N ASN A 109 -18.42 5.47 13.32
CA ASN A 109 -18.06 6.75 12.72
C ASN A 109 -17.37 7.75 13.66
N PRO A 110 -16.41 7.35 14.51
CA PRO A 110 -15.68 8.29 15.37
C PRO A 110 -14.69 9.12 14.56
N SER A 111 -14.38 10.33 15.02
CA SER A 111 -13.30 11.15 14.47
C SER A 111 -12.15 11.24 15.47
N LEU A 112 -10.94 10.89 15.02
CA LEU A 112 -9.71 10.95 15.82
C LEU A 112 -9.08 12.34 15.78
N ASP A 113 -9.90 13.38 15.96
CA ASP A 113 -9.45 14.77 16.09
C ASP A 113 -9.59 15.29 17.52
N SER A 114 -10.50 14.70 18.32
CA SER A 114 -10.60 14.97 19.77
C SER A 114 -10.95 13.69 20.54
N TRP A 115 -10.56 13.65 21.82
CA TRP A 115 -10.76 12.47 22.64
C TRP A 115 -12.24 12.13 22.87
N ASP A 116 -13.09 13.12 23.09
CA ASP A 116 -14.53 12.96 23.32
C ASP A 116 -15.29 12.36 22.14
N GLN A 117 -14.79 12.55 20.91
CA GLN A 117 -15.35 11.93 19.71
C GLN A 117 -14.86 10.49 19.51
N ALA A 118 -13.69 10.12 20.04
CA ALA A 118 -13.04 8.84 19.77
C ALA A 118 -12.32 8.23 21.00
N PRO A 119 -12.95 8.09 22.18
CA PRO A 119 -12.25 7.69 23.39
C PRO A 119 -11.56 6.32 23.26
N ALA A 120 -12.27 5.30 22.82
CA ALA A 120 -11.72 3.95 22.66
C ALA A 120 -10.79 3.84 21.44
N ALA A 121 -11.09 4.56 20.36
CA ALA A 121 -10.31 4.50 19.13
C ALA A 121 -8.93 5.15 19.31
N SER A 122 -8.83 6.25 20.07
CA SER A 122 -7.55 6.88 20.40
C SER A 122 -6.65 5.99 21.26
N ALA A 123 -7.23 5.32 22.25
CA ALA A 123 -6.50 4.34 23.06
C ALA A 123 -6.01 3.15 22.22
N LEU A 124 -6.84 2.64 21.31
CA LEU A 124 -6.48 1.55 20.41
C LEU A 124 -5.38 1.98 19.43
N GLU A 125 -5.47 3.20 18.86
CA GLU A 125 -4.44 3.74 17.98
C GLU A 125 -3.08 3.78 18.68
N ALA A 126 -3.03 4.28 19.91
CA ALA A 126 -1.80 4.31 20.69
C ALA A 126 -1.21 2.92 20.98
N LEU A 127 -2.03 1.89 21.14
CA LEU A 127 -1.55 0.51 21.31
C LEU A 127 -1.00 -0.07 20.02
N VAL A 128 -1.68 0.12 18.90
CA VAL A 128 -1.29 -0.41 17.59
C VAL A 128 -0.02 0.28 17.08
N THR A 129 0.04 1.61 17.15
CA THR A 129 1.21 2.39 16.69
C THR A 129 2.46 2.01 17.49
N ARG A 130 2.37 1.89 18.81
CA ARG A 130 3.49 1.42 19.64
C ARG A 130 3.91 -0.02 19.33
N ALA A 131 2.96 -0.91 19.05
CA ALA A 131 3.28 -2.29 18.69
C ALA A 131 4.05 -2.37 17.37
N LEU A 132 3.61 -1.61 16.35
CA LEU A 132 4.24 -1.62 15.03
C LEU A 132 5.56 -0.81 15.00
N ALA A 133 5.69 0.27 15.79
CA ALA A 133 6.94 0.97 15.96
C ALA A 133 8.07 0.05 16.48
N ARG A 134 7.76 -0.81 17.47
CA ARG A 134 8.73 -1.79 17.99
C ARG A 134 9.23 -2.78 16.93
N GLU A 135 8.41 -3.11 15.94
CA GLU A 135 8.82 -4.01 14.85
C GLU A 135 9.94 -3.42 13.98
N THR A 136 10.00 -2.10 13.88
CA THR A 136 11.03 -1.36 13.14
C THR A 136 12.15 -0.83 14.03
N GLY A 137 12.09 -1.07 15.35
CA GLY A 137 13.05 -0.49 16.30
C GLY A 137 12.80 0.98 16.64
N ALA A 138 11.65 1.54 16.20
CA ALA A 138 11.30 2.95 16.38
C ALA A 138 10.64 3.24 17.75
N ALA A 139 10.69 4.51 18.18
CA ALA A 139 10.10 4.97 19.43
C ALA A 139 8.58 5.19 19.34
N ASP A 140 8.08 5.66 18.20
CA ASP A 140 6.64 5.96 17.99
C ASP A 140 6.25 5.79 16.52
N ALA A 141 4.95 5.89 16.23
CA ALA A 141 4.41 5.86 14.88
C ALA A 141 3.13 6.68 14.77
N VAL A 142 2.82 7.14 13.56
CA VAL A 142 1.55 7.78 13.22
C VAL A 142 0.86 7.02 12.08
N VAL A 143 -0.47 7.02 12.12
CA VAL A 143 -1.31 6.40 11.09
C VAL A 143 -1.42 7.31 9.87
N THR A 144 -1.17 6.74 8.70
CA THR A 144 -1.28 7.40 7.40
C THR A 144 -2.26 6.66 6.48
N THR A 145 -2.56 7.25 5.33
CA THR A 145 -3.36 6.59 4.29
C THR A 145 -2.55 5.59 3.47
N GLY A 146 -1.22 5.62 3.58
CA GLY A 146 -0.31 4.75 2.82
C GLY A 146 1.05 5.40 2.58
N GLY A 147 1.95 4.69 1.88
CA GLY A 147 3.34 5.08 1.64
C GLY A 147 3.50 6.49 1.08
N THR A 148 2.57 6.96 0.25
CA THR A 148 2.64 8.33 -0.28
C THR A 148 2.53 9.38 0.83
N GLU A 149 1.56 9.27 1.73
CA GLU A 149 1.42 10.19 2.87
C GLU A 149 2.58 9.99 3.86
N SER A 150 3.01 8.74 4.08
CA SER A 150 4.17 8.44 4.94
C SER A 150 5.45 9.10 4.42
N ASN A 151 5.72 9.02 3.11
CA ASN A 151 6.86 9.66 2.48
C ASN A 151 6.77 11.20 2.56
N GLN A 152 5.57 11.78 2.38
CA GLN A 152 5.34 13.22 2.56
C GLN A 152 5.63 13.66 4.00
N LEU A 153 5.14 12.91 4.98
CA LEU A 153 5.38 13.21 6.39
C LEU A 153 6.86 13.06 6.77
N ALA A 154 7.55 12.03 6.29
CA ALA A 154 8.99 11.85 6.54
C ALA A 154 9.79 13.08 6.06
N LEU A 155 9.48 13.60 4.87
CA LEU A 155 10.12 14.81 4.34
C LEU A 155 9.69 16.06 5.15
N LEU A 156 8.42 16.15 5.54
CA LEU A 156 7.93 17.25 6.38
C LEU A 156 8.68 17.29 7.72
N LEU A 157 8.73 16.17 8.44
CA LEU A 157 9.42 16.08 9.73
C LEU A 157 10.91 16.43 9.61
N ALA A 158 11.57 15.95 8.57
CA ALA A 158 12.96 16.28 8.31
C ALA A 158 13.16 17.77 7.97
N ARG A 159 12.25 18.37 7.17
CA ARG A 159 12.29 19.81 6.85
C ARG A 159 12.11 20.67 8.11
N GLU A 160 11.14 20.34 8.96
CA GLU A 160 10.91 21.10 10.19
C GLU A 160 12.11 21.04 11.15
N ARG A 161 12.83 19.91 11.17
CA ARG A 161 14.03 19.75 11.99
C ARG A 161 15.28 20.44 11.40
N HIS A 162 15.43 20.46 10.07
CA HIS A 162 16.68 20.90 9.41
C HIS A 162 16.52 22.14 8.52
N GLY A 163 15.31 22.64 8.38
CA GLY A 163 15.00 23.83 7.59
C GLY A 163 14.73 23.54 6.11
N ALA A 164 14.28 24.57 5.38
CA ALA A 164 13.85 24.49 3.99
C ALA A 164 15.00 24.17 2.99
N GLY A 165 16.26 24.23 3.44
CA GLY A 165 17.44 23.83 2.65
C GLY A 165 17.66 22.31 2.62
N LEU A 166 16.87 21.52 3.34
CA LEU A 166 16.94 20.07 3.33
C LEU A 166 16.85 19.53 1.90
N ARG A 167 17.76 18.65 1.53
CA ARG A 167 17.78 18.03 0.20
C ARG A 167 17.49 16.55 0.27
N LEU A 168 16.50 16.10 -0.50
CA LEU A 168 16.23 14.68 -0.69
C LEU A 168 17.28 14.05 -1.60
N VAL A 169 17.84 12.91 -1.18
CA VAL A 169 18.75 12.05 -1.97
C VAL A 169 18.12 10.67 -2.05
N HIS A 170 17.90 10.13 -3.25
CA HIS A 170 17.25 8.83 -3.42
C HIS A 170 17.77 8.07 -4.63
N GLY A 171 17.63 6.75 -4.64
CA GLY A 171 17.94 5.91 -5.77
C GLY A 171 17.02 6.11 -6.98
N ALA A 172 17.50 5.84 -8.18
CA ALA A 172 16.71 5.94 -9.42
C ALA A 172 15.46 5.04 -9.42
N GLY A 173 15.45 3.94 -8.62
CA GLY A 173 14.32 3.03 -8.44
C GLY A 173 13.32 3.42 -7.36
N ALA A 174 13.51 4.57 -6.69
CA ALA A 174 12.63 5.02 -5.63
C ALA A 174 11.21 5.37 -6.14
N HIS A 175 10.23 5.23 -5.26
CA HIS A 175 8.84 5.53 -5.62
C HIS A 175 8.66 7.03 -5.92
N HIS A 176 7.87 7.33 -6.97
CA HIS A 176 7.63 8.69 -7.44
C HIS A 176 7.02 9.65 -6.39
N SER A 177 6.45 9.12 -5.31
CA SER A 177 5.91 9.96 -4.22
C SER A 177 6.99 10.76 -3.49
N LEU A 178 8.24 10.28 -3.47
CA LEU A 178 9.36 10.96 -2.82
C LEU A 178 9.73 12.29 -3.51
N PRO A 179 10.08 12.33 -4.82
CA PRO A 179 10.30 13.60 -5.50
C PRO A 179 9.04 14.48 -5.54
N ARG A 180 7.84 13.90 -5.62
CA ARG A 180 6.60 14.68 -5.51
C ARG A 180 6.40 15.30 -4.13
N ALA A 181 6.82 14.63 -3.06
CA ALA A 181 6.78 15.19 -1.71
C ALA A 181 7.76 16.38 -1.56
N ALA A 182 8.98 16.26 -2.12
CA ALA A 182 9.94 17.36 -2.15
C ALA A 182 9.37 18.57 -2.89
N TRP A 183 8.78 18.36 -4.06
CA TRP A 183 8.08 19.40 -4.80
C TRP A 183 6.93 20.03 -4.00
N LEU A 184 6.06 19.23 -3.39
CA LEU A 184 4.91 19.69 -2.60
C LEU A 184 5.34 20.57 -1.42
N LEU A 185 6.46 20.21 -0.78
CA LEU A 185 7.00 20.89 0.39
C LEU A 185 7.93 22.07 0.04
N GLY A 186 8.12 22.39 -1.24
CA GLY A 186 9.00 23.47 -1.69
C GLY A 186 10.48 23.26 -1.37
N LEU A 187 10.91 21.98 -1.27
CA LEU A 187 12.29 21.61 -1.03
C LEU A 187 13.13 21.77 -2.33
N PRO A 188 14.45 21.89 -2.21
CA PRO A 188 15.36 21.86 -3.36
C PRO A 188 15.16 20.63 -4.23
N GLU A 189 15.53 20.72 -5.51
CA GLU A 189 15.50 19.59 -6.46
C GLU A 189 16.19 18.37 -5.86
N PRO A 190 15.54 17.20 -5.84
CA PRO A 190 16.13 15.97 -5.32
C PRO A 190 17.37 15.54 -6.10
N VAL A 191 18.29 14.88 -5.42
CA VAL A 191 19.45 14.22 -6.02
C VAL A 191 19.10 12.78 -6.29
N VAL A 192 19.17 12.37 -7.56
CA VAL A 192 18.94 10.99 -7.98
C VAL A 192 20.29 10.28 -8.10
N VAL A 193 20.48 9.27 -7.25
CA VAL A 193 21.69 8.43 -7.26
C VAL A 193 21.47 7.26 -8.23
N PRO A 194 22.46 6.93 -9.08
CA PRO A 194 22.37 5.76 -9.95
C PRO A 194 22.06 4.46 -9.20
N ALA A 195 21.27 3.60 -9.84
CA ALA A 195 20.88 2.29 -9.32
C ALA A 195 21.06 1.21 -10.40
N PRO A 196 22.30 0.92 -10.82
CA PRO A 196 22.57 0.07 -11.99
C PRO A 196 22.09 -1.38 -11.78
N ALA A 197 22.08 -1.87 -10.55
CA ALA A 197 21.54 -3.18 -10.20
C ALA A 197 20.05 -3.13 -9.76
N GLY A 198 19.38 -2.01 -10.00
CA GLY A 198 18.00 -1.77 -9.55
C GLY A 198 17.88 -1.35 -8.09
N THR A 199 18.99 -1.31 -7.33
CA THR A 199 19.09 -0.87 -5.94
C THR A 199 20.00 0.34 -5.82
N LEU A 200 19.79 1.18 -4.80
CA LEU A 200 20.63 2.32 -4.48
C LEU A 200 22.07 1.85 -4.22
N ASP A 201 23.03 2.38 -5.01
CA ASP A 201 24.45 2.05 -4.85
C ASP A 201 25.07 2.85 -3.69
N PRO A 202 25.57 2.20 -2.62
CA PRO A 202 26.17 2.88 -1.48
C PRO A 202 27.44 3.69 -1.82
N ALA A 203 28.21 3.29 -2.82
CA ALA A 203 29.40 4.03 -3.23
C ALA A 203 29.02 5.32 -3.98
N ALA A 204 28.04 5.23 -4.88
CA ALA A 204 27.51 6.41 -5.58
C ALA A 204 26.78 7.34 -4.60
N LEU A 205 26.12 6.80 -3.57
CA LEU A 205 25.52 7.60 -2.49
C LEU A 205 26.58 8.38 -1.71
N ASP A 206 27.68 7.73 -1.32
CA ASP A 206 28.80 8.37 -0.60
C ASP A 206 29.41 9.53 -1.40
N GLU A 207 29.62 9.31 -2.70
CA GLU A 207 30.07 10.36 -3.61
C GLU A 207 29.09 11.54 -3.69
N ALA A 208 27.79 11.26 -3.86
CA ALA A 208 26.75 12.28 -3.92
C ALA A 208 26.69 13.12 -2.63
N LEU A 209 26.72 12.47 -1.46
CA LEU A 209 26.70 13.14 -0.16
C LEU A 209 27.97 13.99 0.10
N THR A 210 29.11 13.58 -0.46
CA THR A 210 30.37 14.35 -0.38
C THR A 210 30.32 15.63 -1.23
N GLN A 211 29.70 15.56 -2.41
CA GLN A 211 29.72 16.66 -3.40
C GLN A 211 28.63 17.71 -3.14
N ILE A 212 27.56 17.35 -2.45
CA ILE A 212 26.39 18.21 -2.30
C ILE A 212 26.33 18.73 -0.85
N PRO A 213 26.17 20.04 -0.63
CA PRO A 213 26.01 20.55 0.74
C PRO A 213 24.69 20.12 1.34
N GLY A 214 24.74 19.67 2.64
CA GLY A 214 23.58 19.30 3.44
C GLY A 214 22.80 20.51 3.99
N PRO A 215 21.71 20.25 4.73
CA PRO A 215 21.32 18.94 5.31
C PRO A 215 20.67 18.00 4.30
N HIS A 216 20.80 16.70 4.53
CA HIS A 216 20.27 15.66 3.64
C HIS A 216 19.25 14.74 4.34
N LEU A 217 18.24 14.32 3.58
CA LEU A 217 17.43 13.14 3.86
C LEU A 217 17.70 12.12 2.75
N VAL A 218 18.33 11.00 3.08
CA VAL A 218 18.48 9.86 2.19
C VAL A 218 17.23 9.00 2.28
N ALA A 219 16.65 8.66 1.14
CA ALA A 219 15.53 7.72 1.07
C ALA A 219 15.98 6.42 0.40
N ALA A 220 16.07 5.37 1.19
CA ALA A 220 16.26 3.99 0.75
C ALA A 220 14.91 3.30 0.56
N THR A 221 14.86 2.23 -0.25
CA THR A 221 13.63 1.50 -0.56
C THR A 221 13.75 0.03 -0.15
N ALA A 222 12.85 -0.45 0.69
CA ALA A 222 12.70 -1.86 1.02
C ALA A 222 11.50 -2.46 0.27
N GLY A 223 11.74 -2.82 -0.98
CA GLY A 223 10.74 -3.30 -1.92
C GLY A 223 10.45 -2.28 -3.04
N THR A 224 11.35 -2.19 -4.03
CA THR A 224 11.18 -1.29 -5.17
C THR A 224 9.89 -1.61 -5.94
N THR A 225 9.21 -0.58 -6.44
CA THR A 225 7.92 -0.74 -7.16
C THR A 225 8.05 -1.63 -8.38
N ASP A 226 9.16 -1.59 -9.10
CA ASP A 226 9.31 -2.32 -10.36
C ASP A 226 9.67 -3.79 -10.16
N ALA A 227 10.63 -4.10 -9.30
CA ALA A 227 11.15 -5.45 -9.16
C ALA A 227 11.06 -6.04 -7.73
N GLY A 228 10.59 -5.26 -6.75
CA GLY A 228 10.51 -5.68 -5.36
C GLY A 228 11.87 -5.85 -4.69
N LEU A 229 12.92 -5.18 -5.21
CA LEU A 229 14.26 -5.25 -4.65
C LEU A 229 14.36 -4.47 -3.34
N ILE A 230 15.29 -4.88 -2.50
CA ILE A 230 15.58 -4.22 -1.23
C ILE A 230 16.96 -3.59 -1.34
N ASP A 231 17.04 -2.29 -1.09
CA ASP A 231 18.30 -1.57 -1.04
C ASP A 231 19.21 -2.12 0.07
N PRO A 232 20.54 -2.03 -0.04
CA PRO A 232 21.48 -2.51 0.98
C PRO A 232 21.44 -1.57 2.20
N LEU A 233 20.41 -1.75 3.05
CA LEU A 233 20.08 -0.84 4.16
C LEU A 233 21.25 -0.64 5.15
N PRO A 234 22.02 -1.68 5.56
CA PRO A 234 23.12 -1.49 6.48
C PRO A 234 24.19 -0.55 5.93
N GLU A 235 24.60 -0.78 4.68
CA GLU A 235 25.64 0.02 4.02
C GLU A 235 25.18 1.45 3.78
N ILE A 236 23.90 1.66 3.45
CA ILE A 236 23.29 3.00 3.30
C ILE A 236 23.25 3.72 4.66
N ALA A 237 22.86 3.02 5.72
CA ALA A 237 22.84 3.57 7.07
C ALA A 237 24.24 4.04 7.52
N ASP A 238 25.29 3.23 7.22
CA ASP A 238 26.66 3.60 7.50
C ASP A 238 27.08 4.89 6.76
N ARG A 239 26.67 5.05 5.48
CA ARG A 239 26.95 6.29 4.73
C ARG A 239 26.20 7.49 5.32
N CYS A 240 24.93 7.31 5.67
CA CYS A 240 24.15 8.35 6.34
C CYS A 240 24.82 8.80 7.64
N ALA A 241 25.30 7.86 8.47
CA ALA A 241 25.97 8.17 9.73
C ALA A 241 27.28 8.95 9.51
N VAL A 242 28.10 8.58 8.51
CA VAL A 242 29.36 9.27 8.17
C VAL A 242 29.10 10.73 7.76
N HIS A 243 28.04 10.99 6.98
CA HIS A 243 27.72 12.31 6.46
C HIS A 243 26.74 13.12 7.34
N GLY A 244 26.26 12.57 8.45
CA GLY A 244 25.24 13.20 9.32
C GLY A 244 23.91 13.41 8.59
N ALA A 245 23.62 12.57 7.59
CA ALA A 245 22.36 12.57 6.86
C ALA A 245 21.28 11.78 7.61
N ARG A 246 20.03 12.22 7.53
CA ARG A 246 18.89 11.43 8.01
C ARG A 246 18.58 10.30 7.02
N LEU A 247 18.12 9.18 7.56
CA LEU A 247 17.70 8.02 6.77
C LEU A 247 16.18 7.81 6.87
N HIS A 248 15.50 7.85 5.74
CA HIS A 248 14.13 7.39 5.57
C HIS A 248 14.13 6.07 4.80
N VAL A 249 13.36 5.07 5.25
CA VAL A 249 13.18 3.83 4.49
C VAL A 249 11.72 3.72 4.02
N ASP A 250 11.52 3.79 2.71
CA ASP A 250 10.23 3.43 2.11
C ASP A 250 10.11 1.90 2.08
N ALA A 251 9.53 1.34 3.13
CA ALA A 251 9.21 -0.06 3.27
C ALA A 251 7.72 -0.35 3.00
N ALA A 252 7.03 0.53 2.27
CA ALA A 252 5.61 0.38 1.98
C ALA A 252 5.27 -1.00 1.38
N TYR A 253 6.17 -1.58 0.58
CA TYR A 253 6.01 -2.95 0.10
C TYR A 253 6.64 -3.98 1.04
N GLY A 254 7.89 -3.80 1.41
CA GLY A 254 8.67 -4.84 2.12
C GLY A 254 8.34 -4.99 3.60
N ALA A 255 7.68 -4.03 4.23
CA ALA A 255 7.44 -4.07 5.69
C ALA A 255 6.73 -5.34 6.18
N GLY A 256 5.89 -5.96 5.34
CA GLY A 256 5.26 -7.24 5.69
C GLY A 256 6.24 -8.37 6.01
N LEU A 257 7.47 -8.30 5.47
CA LEU A 257 8.54 -9.27 5.78
C LEU A 257 8.91 -9.29 7.27
N LEU A 258 8.65 -8.21 8.01
CA LEU A 258 8.86 -8.14 9.47
C LEU A 258 8.09 -9.21 10.25
N PHE A 259 6.96 -9.69 9.71
CA PHE A 259 6.15 -10.72 10.36
C PHE A 259 6.64 -12.14 10.08
N SER A 260 7.51 -12.34 9.08
CA SER A 260 8.04 -13.65 8.70
C SER A 260 9.42 -13.92 9.30
N ASP A 261 9.55 -15.00 10.06
CA ASP A 261 10.86 -15.42 10.59
C ASP A 261 11.84 -15.84 9.47
N ARG A 262 11.31 -16.27 8.30
CA ARG A 262 12.10 -16.66 7.14
C ARG A 262 12.66 -15.46 6.36
N HIS A 263 11.96 -14.33 6.38
CA HIS A 263 12.26 -13.22 5.48
C HIS A 263 12.66 -11.92 6.19
N ARG A 264 12.40 -11.77 7.51
CA ARG A 264 12.69 -10.54 8.24
C ARG A 264 14.17 -10.12 8.19
N ALA A 265 15.09 -11.08 8.13
CA ALA A 265 16.53 -10.81 8.03
C ALA A 265 16.92 -10.01 6.76
N ARG A 266 16.07 -10.01 5.73
CA ARG A 266 16.27 -9.20 4.52
C ARG A 266 16.11 -7.70 4.76
N LEU A 267 15.50 -7.32 5.89
CA LEU A 267 15.33 -5.94 6.33
C LEU A 267 16.35 -5.53 7.40
N ALA A 268 17.47 -6.26 7.53
CA ALA A 268 18.56 -5.87 8.43
C ALA A 268 19.02 -4.44 8.08
N GLY A 269 19.26 -3.61 9.10
CA GLY A 269 19.58 -2.19 8.94
C GLY A 269 18.36 -1.25 8.99
N LEU A 270 17.13 -1.80 8.97
CA LEU A 270 15.91 -0.99 9.08
C LEU A 270 15.83 -0.21 10.39
N GLU A 271 16.37 -0.79 11.47
CA GLU A 271 16.42 -0.22 12.81
C GLU A 271 17.32 1.04 12.92
N ALA A 272 18.16 1.28 11.91
CA ALA A 272 18.99 2.48 11.85
C ALA A 272 18.27 3.68 11.19
N ALA A 273 17.08 3.48 10.63
CA ALA A 273 16.34 4.53 9.97
C ALA A 273 15.72 5.53 10.96
N ASP A 274 15.79 6.82 10.65
CA ASP A 274 15.05 7.86 11.39
C ASP A 274 13.55 7.71 11.22
N THR A 275 13.11 7.31 10.02
CA THR A 275 11.68 7.10 9.71
C THR A 275 11.50 5.91 8.76
N VAL A 276 10.41 5.14 8.95
CA VAL A 276 10.05 4.01 8.08
C VAL A 276 8.59 4.09 7.68
N ALA A 277 8.32 4.03 6.39
CA ALA A 277 6.97 3.92 5.83
C ALA A 277 6.54 2.45 5.72
N LEU A 278 5.33 2.13 6.18
CA LEU A 278 4.74 0.79 6.11
C LEU A 278 3.33 0.85 5.50
N ASP A 279 2.99 -0.10 4.61
CA ASP A 279 1.64 -0.26 4.08
C ASP A 279 1.06 -1.63 4.40
N LEU A 280 0.15 -1.67 5.36
CA LEU A 280 -0.55 -2.90 5.72
C LEU A 280 -1.65 -3.28 4.71
N HIS A 281 -2.05 -2.36 3.84
CA HIS A 281 -2.92 -2.66 2.70
C HIS A 281 -2.19 -3.30 1.50
N LYS A 282 -0.89 -3.64 1.68
CA LYS A 282 -0.09 -4.47 0.78
C LYS A 282 0.16 -5.84 1.43
N LEU A 283 1.36 -6.09 1.96
CA LEU A 283 1.67 -7.33 2.69
C LEU A 283 1.18 -7.31 4.15
N GLY A 284 -0.02 -6.93 4.36
CA GLY A 284 -0.79 -6.95 5.60
C GLY A 284 -2.25 -7.26 5.34
N TRP A 285 -2.64 -7.37 4.06
CA TRP A 285 -3.99 -7.77 3.59
C TRP A 285 -5.12 -6.95 4.20
N GLN A 286 -4.88 -5.65 4.44
CA GLN A 286 -5.89 -4.73 4.95
C GLN A 286 -6.68 -4.06 3.82
N PRO A 287 -7.96 -3.73 4.02
CA PRO A 287 -8.64 -2.73 3.19
C PRO A 287 -7.88 -1.39 3.21
N ILE A 288 -7.82 -0.70 2.07
CA ILE A 288 -7.27 0.67 1.98
C ILE A 288 -8.25 1.65 2.70
N PRO A 289 -7.71 2.67 3.45
CA PRO A 289 -6.30 2.96 3.71
C PRO A 289 -5.76 2.20 4.95
N ALA A 290 -4.47 1.85 4.95
CA ALA A 290 -3.81 1.24 6.11
C ALA A 290 -2.28 1.42 6.03
N GLY A 291 -1.82 2.65 6.18
CA GLY A 291 -0.41 3.02 6.23
C GLY A 291 0.02 3.48 7.61
N LEU A 292 1.33 3.46 7.85
CA LEU A 292 1.98 4.03 9.03
C LEU A 292 3.31 4.66 8.66
N LEU A 293 3.71 5.67 9.41
CA LEU A 293 5.07 6.17 9.47
C LEU A 293 5.59 5.96 10.89
N THR A 294 6.68 5.19 11.04
CA THR A 294 7.38 5.08 12.32
C THR A 294 8.49 6.12 12.41
N VAL A 295 8.80 6.57 13.62
CA VAL A 295 9.83 7.57 13.91
C VAL A 295 10.77 7.06 15.01
N ALA A 296 12.08 7.14 14.78
CA ALA A 296 13.09 6.74 15.76
C ALA A 296 13.13 7.70 16.96
N ASP A 297 12.89 8.99 16.73
CA ASP A 297 12.78 10.03 17.76
C ASP A 297 11.32 10.52 17.82
N ALA A 298 10.61 10.21 18.91
CA ALA A 298 9.24 10.67 19.12
C ALA A 298 9.12 12.21 19.12
N GLY A 299 10.21 12.91 19.44
CA GLY A 299 10.26 14.38 19.41
C GLY A 299 10.08 14.98 18.00
N ASP A 300 10.37 14.21 16.94
CA ASP A 300 10.12 14.64 15.56
C ASP A 300 8.63 14.92 15.30
N LEU A 301 7.73 14.20 15.97
CA LEU A 301 6.29 14.39 15.84
C LEU A 301 5.80 15.74 16.35
N ALA A 302 6.60 16.49 17.13
CA ALA A 302 6.28 17.84 17.54
C ALA A 302 6.03 18.78 16.35
N ALA A 303 6.62 18.48 15.18
CA ALA A 303 6.37 19.21 13.94
C ALA A 303 4.91 19.11 13.44
N LEU A 304 4.15 18.13 13.92
CA LEU A 304 2.72 17.96 13.61
C LEU A 304 1.80 18.68 14.61
N HIS A 305 2.33 19.23 15.70
CA HIS A 305 1.51 19.89 16.71
C HIS A 305 0.82 21.11 16.09
N HIS A 306 -0.47 21.15 16.24
CA HIS A 306 -1.31 22.23 15.80
C HIS A 306 -2.33 22.53 16.91
N ARG A 307 -2.59 23.82 17.16
CA ARG A 307 -3.50 24.26 18.21
C ARG A 307 -4.82 24.70 17.61
N ALA A 308 -5.90 24.16 18.15
CA ALA A 308 -7.26 24.58 17.88
C ALA A 308 -8.08 24.44 19.16
N ASP A 309 -8.38 25.57 19.84
CA ASP A 309 -8.98 25.59 21.18
C ASP A 309 -10.26 24.75 21.33
N TYR A 310 -10.99 24.53 20.24
CA TYR A 310 -12.21 23.71 20.24
C TYR A 310 -11.96 22.20 20.15
N LEU A 311 -10.70 21.75 19.98
CA LEU A 311 -10.33 20.33 19.84
C LEU A 311 -9.27 19.88 20.85
N ASN A 312 -8.31 20.74 21.20
CA ASN A 312 -7.16 20.42 22.05
C ASN A 312 -6.74 21.62 22.90
N ALA A 313 -7.68 22.16 23.67
CA ALA A 313 -7.39 23.25 24.61
C ALA A 313 -6.29 22.85 25.61
N ASP A 314 -5.47 23.84 26.08
CA ASP A 314 -4.37 23.55 26.98
C ASP A 314 -4.85 23.00 28.32
N ASP A 315 -5.94 23.55 28.85
CA ASP A 315 -6.53 23.12 30.12
C ASP A 315 -7.09 21.70 30.08
N ASP A 316 -7.60 21.24 28.92
CA ASP A 316 -8.00 19.86 28.68
C ASP A 316 -6.78 18.94 28.67
N THR A 317 -5.71 19.36 27.98
CA THR A 317 -4.45 18.59 27.90
C THR A 317 -3.81 18.52 29.31
N ASP A 318 -3.78 19.62 30.07
CA ASP A 318 -3.29 19.65 31.42
C ASP A 318 -4.14 18.81 32.39
N ALA A 319 -5.44 18.65 32.11
CA ALA A 319 -6.35 17.75 32.82
C ALA A 319 -6.17 16.27 32.43
N GLY A 320 -5.32 15.96 31.43
CA GLY A 320 -4.98 14.60 31.03
C GLY A 320 -5.78 14.06 29.83
N LEU A 321 -6.54 14.90 29.13
CA LEU A 321 -7.15 14.54 27.86
C LEU A 321 -6.07 14.55 26.76
N PRO A 322 -5.90 13.48 25.96
CA PRO A 322 -4.82 13.41 24.99
C PRO A 322 -5.05 14.36 23.81
N ASP A 323 -4.01 15.09 23.41
CA ASP A 323 -3.98 15.79 22.12
C ASP A 323 -3.89 14.81 20.96
N LEU A 324 -4.92 14.78 20.11
CA LEU A 324 -4.99 13.92 18.93
C LEU A 324 -4.63 14.66 17.63
N LEU A 325 -4.62 16.01 17.63
CA LEU A 325 -4.24 16.80 16.44
C LEU A 325 -2.77 16.63 16.08
N GLY A 326 -1.89 16.51 17.08
CA GLY A 326 -0.47 16.25 16.88
C GLY A 326 -0.13 14.86 16.31
N ARG A 327 -1.13 14.03 16.02
CA ARG A 327 -0.94 12.67 15.48
C ARG A 327 -1.16 12.57 13.96
N SER A 328 -1.51 13.66 13.28
CA SER A 328 -1.75 13.69 11.83
C SER A 328 -1.85 15.11 11.31
N PRO A 329 -1.48 15.38 10.05
CA PRO A 329 -1.82 16.65 9.39
C PRO A 329 -3.32 16.74 9.02
N ARG A 330 -4.07 15.65 9.16
CA ARG A 330 -5.52 15.60 8.90
C ARG A 330 -6.28 15.86 10.18
N THR A 331 -7.26 16.73 10.17
CA THR A 331 -8.14 16.96 11.33
C THR A 331 -9.06 15.75 11.50
N SER A 332 -10.07 15.59 10.67
CA SER A 332 -10.99 14.45 10.79
C SER A 332 -10.30 13.16 10.29
N ARG A 333 -10.21 12.17 11.19
CA ARG A 333 -9.59 10.88 10.91
C ARG A 333 -10.48 9.73 11.33
N ARG A 334 -10.66 8.79 10.40
CA ARG A 334 -11.32 7.53 10.67
C ARG A 334 -10.40 6.59 11.47
N PRO A 335 -10.92 5.71 12.35
CA PRO A 335 -10.10 4.77 13.12
C PRO A 335 -9.63 3.57 12.28
N ASP A 336 -8.82 3.82 11.26
CA ASP A 336 -8.28 2.79 10.34
C ASP A 336 -7.43 1.73 11.06
N VAL A 337 -6.99 2.02 12.29
CA VAL A 337 -6.30 1.04 13.14
C VAL A 337 -7.20 -0.11 13.61
N LEU A 338 -8.53 0.03 13.62
CA LEU A 338 -9.43 -1.01 14.12
C LEU A 338 -9.28 -2.29 13.31
N LYS A 339 -9.33 -2.21 11.99
CA LYS A 339 -9.13 -3.37 11.09
C LYS A 339 -7.76 -3.99 11.28
N THR A 340 -6.72 -3.16 11.42
CA THR A 340 -5.35 -3.58 11.70
C THR A 340 -5.27 -4.31 13.04
N ALA A 341 -5.80 -3.73 14.13
CA ALA A 341 -5.80 -4.33 15.45
C ALA A 341 -6.48 -5.70 15.46
N VAL A 342 -7.67 -5.78 14.83
CA VAL A 342 -8.43 -7.02 14.72
C VAL A 342 -7.63 -8.09 13.97
N THR A 343 -7.01 -7.74 12.85
CA THR A 343 -6.17 -8.65 12.07
C THR A 343 -4.97 -9.14 12.87
N LEU A 344 -4.22 -8.23 13.51
CA LEU A 344 -3.07 -8.55 14.33
C LEU A 344 -3.44 -9.48 15.49
N LYS A 345 -4.59 -9.26 16.12
CA LYS A 345 -5.09 -10.11 17.23
C LYS A 345 -5.62 -11.45 16.76
N THR A 346 -6.24 -11.51 15.58
CA THR A 346 -6.82 -12.74 15.03
C THR A 346 -5.75 -13.69 14.50
N LEU A 347 -4.78 -13.18 13.74
CA LEU A 347 -3.75 -14.00 13.10
C LEU A 347 -2.46 -14.10 13.89
N GLY A 348 -2.16 -13.10 14.69
CA GLY A 348 -0.86 -12.95 15.34
C GLY A 348 0.28 -12.80 14.31
N ARG A 349 1.51 -12.73 14.81
CA ARG A 349 2.71 -12.69 13.96
C ARG A 349 2.81 -13.94 13.07
N ALA A 350 2.60 -15.12 13.64
CA ALA A 350 2.74 -16.38 12.93
C ALA A 350 1.76 -16.50 11.75
N GLY A 351 0.50 -16.09 11.93
CA GLY A 351 -0.51 -16.13 10.86
C GLY A 351 -0.20 -15.14 9.73
N LEU A 352 0.23 -13.92 10.06
CA LEU A 352 0.67 -12.94 9.05
C LEU A 352 1.96 -13.42 8.36
N GLY A 353 2.92 -13.95 9.11
CA GLY A 353 4.16 -14.51 8.57
C GLY A 353 3.89 -15.64 7.59
N ALA A 354 2.92 -16.53 7.88
CA ALA A 354 2.53 -17.61 6.98
C ALA A 354 1.96 -17.08 5.64
N LEU A 355 1.20 -16.00 5.66
CA LEU A 355 0.71 -15.36 4.42
C LEU A 355 1.86 -14.77 3.60
N VAL A 356 2.82 -14.10 4.26
CA VAL A 356 4.02 -13.56 3.61
C VAL A 356 4.85 -14.69 3.01
N ASP A 357 5.09 -15.77 3.76
CA ASP A 357 5.84 -16.94 3.30
C ASP A 357 5.18 -17.58 2.08
N ALA A 358 3.85 -17.69 2.09
CA ALA A 358 3.10 -18.25 0.97
C ALA A 358 3.30 -17.46 -0.32
N VAL A 359 3.11 -16.13 -0.30
CA VAL A 359 3.25 -15.30 -1.52
C VAL A 359 4.71 -15.20 -1.99
N CYS A 360 5.69 -15.20 -1.08
CA CYS A 360 7.10 -15.27 -1.45
C CYS A 360 7.45 -16.62 -2.08
N SER A 361 6.90 -17.72 -1.58
CA SER A 361 7.10 -19.07 -2.17
C SER A 361 6.47 -19.18 -3.55
N LEU A 362 5.25 -18.64 -3.75
CA LEU A 362 4.60 -18.58 -5.05
C LEU A 362 5.43 -17.80 -6.08
N ALA A 363 6.11 -16.73 -5.66
CA ALA A 363 6.98 -15.98 -6.56
C ALA A 363 8.21 -16.80 -7.00
N GLN A 364 8.82 -17.55 -6.07
CA GLN A 364 9.92 -18.47 -6.41
C GLN A 364 9.45 -19.58 -7.35
N GLU A 365 8.24 -20.10 -7.14
CA GLU A 365 7.66 -21.11 -8.00
C GLU A 365 7.39 -20.58 -9.41
N LEU A 366 6.79 -19.38 -9.55
CA LEU A 366 6.61 -18.74 -10.85
C LEU A 366 7.95 -18.52 -11.55
N ALA A 367 8.96 -18.04 -10.82
CA ALA A 367 10.30 -17.86 -11.37
C ALA A 367 10.87 -19.19 -11.91
N GLY A 368 10.73 -20.29 -11.16
CA GLY A 368 11.15 -21.62 -11.60
C GLY A 368 10.39 -22.12 -12.85
N LEU A 369 9.07 -21.86 -12.92
CA LEU A 369 8.27 -22.17 -14.10
C LEU A 369 8.73 -21.37 -15.33
N VAL A 370 9.05 -20.09 -15.16
CA VAL A 370 9.58 -19.23 -16.23
C VAL A 370 10.95 -19.72 -16.71
N GLU A 371 11.87 -20.08 -15.80
CA GLU A 371 13.19 -20.59 -16.14
C GLU A 371 13.15 -21.95 -16.87
N ALA A 372 12.21 -22.80 -16.48
CA ALA A 372 12.03 -24.12 -17.13
C ALA A 372 11.33 -24.02 -18.50
N HIS A 373 10.69 -22.90 -18.82
CA HIS A 373 9.90 -22.77 -20.05
C HIS A 373 10.71 -22.10 -21.17
N PRO A 374 10.97 -22.78 -22.31
CA PRO A 374 11.85 -22.27 -23.38
C PRO A 374 11.32 -20.99 -24.06
N GLY A 375 10.01 -20.72 -23.94
CA GLY A 375 9.34 -19.56 -24.51
C GLY A 375 9.44 -18.28 -23.68
N PHE A 376 10.07 -18.32 -22.50
CA PHE A 376 10.17 -17.17 -21.62
C PHE A 376 11.60 -16.89 -21.14
N ALA A 377 11.85 -15.67 -20.72
CA ALA A 377 13.05 -15.25 -20.03
C ALA A 377 12.67 -14.63 -18.67
N LEU A 378 13.36 -15.06 -17.61
CA LEU A 378 13.30 -14.46 -16.30
C LEU A 378 14.32 -13.31 -16.22
N HIS A 379 13.97 -12.19 -15.56
CA HIS A 379 14.91 -11.11 -15.34
C HIS A 379 15.92 -11.48 -14.23
N ALA A 380 15.39 -11.83 -13.07
CA ALA A 380 16.16 -12.22 -11.88
C ALA A 380 15.29 -12.99 -10.90
N PRO A 381 15.86 -13.77 -9.97
CA PRO A 381 15.11 -14.37 -8.87
C PRO A 381 14.40 -13.30 -8.04
N PRO A 382 13.13 -13.53 -7.61
CA PRO A 382 12.36 -12.54 -6.85
C PRO A 382 12.92 -12.33 -5.43
N ALA A 383 13.02 -11.07 -5.03
CA ALA A 383 13.42 -10.71 -3.67
C ALA A 383 12.24 -10.74 -2.68
N ILE A 384 11.02 -10.42 -3.12
CA ILE A 384 9.78 -10.49 -2.33
C ILE A 384 8.78 -11.36 -3.13
N SER A 385 7.71 -10.79 -3.60
CA SER A 385 6.66 -11.51 -4.34
C SER A 385 6.44 -10.97 -5.76
N THR A 386 7.42 -10.24 -6.32
CA THR A 386 7.39 -9.69 -7.68
C THR A 386 8.33 -10.46 -8.60
N VAL A 387 7.80 -10.93 -9.74
CA VAL A 387 8.53 -11.65 -10.79
C VAL A 387 8.49 -10.84 -12.07
N LEU A 388 9.64 -10.53 -12.65
CA LEU A 388 9.77 -9.91 -13.95
C LEU A 388 10.13 -10.99 -14.98
N PHE A 389 9.29 -11.13 -16.01
CA PHE A 389 9.48 -12.11 -17.06
C PHE A 389 9.01 -11.55 -18.41
N ARG A 390 9.44 -12.15 -19.51
CA ARG A 390 9.01 -11.76 -20.85
C ARG A 390 9.05 -12.94 -21.81
N PRO A 391 8.25 -12.95 -22.89
CA PRO A 391 8.40 -13.93 -23.94
C PRO A 391 9.81 -13.84 -24.56
N ALA A 392 10.43 -14.99 -24.79
CA ALA A 392 11.76 -15.08 -25.36
C ALA A 392 11.76 -14.50 -26.79
N GLY A 393 12.75 -13.68 -27.12
CA GLY A 393 12.86 -13.03 -28.43
C GLY A 393 11.87 -11.89 -28.70
N ALA A 394 10.87 -11.65 -27.84
CA ALA A 394 9.89 -10.58 -28.02
C ALA A 394 10.53 -9.18 -27.97
N THR A 395 10.02 -8.26 -28.77
CA THR A 395 10.33 -6.83 -28.67
C THR A 395 9.61 -6.19 -27.49
N ASP A 396 9.97 -4.95 -27.13
CA ASP A 396 9.23 -4.19 -26.10
C ASP A 396 7.79 -3.89 -26.54
N ASP A 397 7.56 -3.70 -27.83
CA ASP A 397 6.22 -3.49 -28.39
C ASP A 397 5.36 -4.74 -28.29
N ASP A 398 5.93 -5.92 -28.52
CA ASP A 398 5.24 -7.21 -28.32
C ASP A 398 4.83 -7.39 -26.86
N VAL A 399 5.73 -7.16 -25.91
CA VAL A 399 5.44 -7.24 -24.48
C VAL A 399 4.31 -6.27 -24.09
N ALA A 400 4.35 -5.05 -24.63
CA ALA A 400 3.30 -4.05 -24.40
C ALA A 400 1.96 -4.50 -25.02
N ALA A 401 1.98 -5.09 -26.21
CA ALA A 401 0.79 -5.60 -26.90
C ALA A 401 0.15 -6.76 -26.17
N VAL A 402 0.93 -7.75 -25.73
CA VAL A 402 0.46 -8.89 -24.92
C VAL A 402 -0.25 -8.37 -23.66
N ARG A 403 0.39 -7.48 -22.91
CA ARG A 403 -0.22 -6.91 -21.70
C ARG A 403 -1.55 -6.21 -22.00
N ARG A 404 -1.60 -5.38 -23.06
CA ARG A 404 -2.84 -4.67 -23.43
C ARG A 404 -3.94 -5.65 -23.83
N ALA A 405 -3.62 -6.69 -24.59
CA ALA A 405 -4.60 -7.71 -25.00
C ALA A 405 -5.20 -8.41 -23.78
N LEU A 406 -4.38 -8.86 -22.82
CA LEU A 406 -4.84 -9.49 -21.57
C LEU A 406 -5.76 -8.57 -20.76
N LEU A 407 -5.43 -7.28 -20.64
CA LEU A 407 -6.27 -6.30 -19.94
C LEU A 407 -7.59 -6.04 -20.67
N THR A 408 -7.57 -5.94 -22.01
CA THR A 408 -8.78 -5.63 -22.80
C THR A 408 -9.74 -6.82 -22.82
N THR A 409 -9.21 -8.03 -22.89
CA THR A 409 -10.04 -9.26 -22.82
C THR A 409 -10.50 -9.58 -21.40
N GLY A 410 -9.92 -8.95 -20.38
CA GLY A 410 -10.20 -9.25 -18.97
C GLY A 410 -9.63 -10.60 -18.51
N SER A 411 -8.73 -11.22 -19.29
CA SER A 411 -8.24 -12.58 -19.05
C SER A 411 -7.18 -12.67 -17.96
N ALA A 412 -6.31 -11.66 -17.85
CA ALA A 412 -5.32 -11.55 -16.79
C ALA A 412 -4.93 -10.08 -16.55
N VAL A 413 -4.48 -9.79 -15.34
CA VAL A 413 -3.97 -8.46 -14.97
C VAL A 413 -2.49 -8.58 -14.60
N LEU A 414 -1.63 -8.10 -15.51
CA LEU A 414 -0.18 -8.02 -15.31
C LEU A 414 0.27 -6.57 -15.34
N GLY A 415 1.24 -6.25 -14.49
CA GLY A 415 1.97 -5.00 -14.54
C GLY A 415 3.05 -5.00 -15.63
N ARG A 416 3.82 -3.91 -15.66
CA ARG A 416 5.03 -3.80 -16.48
C ARG A 416 6.11 -3.07 -15.71
N ALA A 417 7.37 -3.35 -16.03
CA ALA A 417 8.54 -2.66 -15.49
C ALA A 417 9.61 -2.51 -16.56
N ARG A 418 10.50 -1.54 -16.38
CA ARG A 418 11.73 -1.45 -17.17
C ARG A 418 12.92 -1.89 -16.33
N ALA A 419 13.69 -2.84 -16.87
CA ALA A 419 14.93 -3.30 -16.26
C ALA A 419 15.94 -3.58 -17.39
N ASP A 420 17.19 -3.20 -17.20
CA ASP A 420 18.29 -3.34 -18.18
C ASP A 420 17.93 -2.80 -19.58
N GLY A 421 17.25 -1.64 -19.61
CA GLY A 421 16.82 -0.98 -20.84
C GLY A 421 15.68 -1.66 -21.60
N ARG A 422 15.10 -2.77 -21.09
CA ARG A 422 14.05 -3.57 -21.71
C ARG A 422 12.75 -3.50 -20.93
N LEU A 423 11.63 -3.70 -21.64
CA LEU A 423 10.30 -3.82 -21.05
C LEU A 423 10.02 -5.27 -20.61
N TRP A 424 9.51 -5.45 -19.41
CA TRP A 424 9.14 -6.74 -18.82
C TRP A 424 7.67 -6.76 -18.41
N LEU A 425 7.03 -7.89 -18.51
CA LEU A 425 5.81 -8.19 -17.79
C LEU A 425 6.17 -8.33 -16.30
N LYS A 426 5.29 -7.82 -15.45
CA LYS A 426 5.46 -7.87 -14.00
C LYS A 426 4.29 -8.58 -13.36
N ALA A 427 4.55 -9.72 -12.72
CA ALA A 427 3.62 -10.40 -11.84
C ALA A 427 4.01 -10.09 -10.40
N THR A 428 3.09 -9.49 -9.63
CA THR A 428 3.23 -9.29 -8.19
C THR A 428 2.19 -10.15 -7.49
N LEU A 429 2.66 -11.21 -6.84
CA LEU A 429 1.80 -12.24 -6.25
C LEU A 429 1.45 -11.85 -4.81
N LEU A 430 0.19 -11.48 -4.59
CA LEU A 430 -0.32 -11.04 -3.29
C LEU A 430 -1.54 -11.85 -2.83
N ASN A 431 -2.05 -12.75 -3.68
CA ASN A 431 -3.10 -13.68 -3.31
C ASN A 431 -2.50 -14.96 -2.74
N PRO A 432 -2.58 -15.22 -1.42
CA PRO A 432 -2.00 -16.42 -0.81
C PRO A 432 -2.72 -17.72 -1.17
N HIS A 433 -3.88 -17.64 -1.85
CA HIS A 433 -4.64 -18.79 -2.31
C HIS A 433 -4.36 -19.17 -3.76
N THR A 434 -3.48 -18.45 -4.46
CA THR A 434 -2.99 -18.83 -5.78
C THR A 434 -2.29 -20.20 -5.72
N ARG A 435 -2.51 -21.04 -6.71
CA ARG A 435 -1.95 -22.40 -6.80
C ARG A 435 -0.93 -22.49 -7.93
N PRO A 436 -0.04 -23.49 -7.91
CA PRO A 436 0.92 -23.74 -8.98
C PRO A 436 0.29 -23.85 -10.38
N ASP A 437 -0.85 -24.53 -10.47
CA ASP A 437 -1.60 -24.68 -11.73
C ASP A 437 -2.09 -23.33 -12.29
N ASP A 438 -2.43 -22.38 -11.39
CA ASP A 438 -2.85 -21.03 -11.80
C ASP A 438 -1.65 -20.26 -12.40
N LEU A 439 -0.43 -20.46 -11.84
CA LEU A 439 0.79 -19.86 -12.37
C LEU A 439 1.16 -20.43 -13.76
N ALA A 440 1.02 -21.74 -13.95
CA ALA A 440 1.23 -22.38 -15.24
C ALA A 440 0.19 -21.89 -16.28
N ALA A 441 -1.08 -21.76 -15.87
CA ALA A 441 -2.13 -21.21 -16.70
C ALA A 441 -1.86 -19.76 -17.11
N LEU A 442 -1.28 -18.94 -16.21
CA LEU A 442 -0.87 -17.57 -16.52
C LEU A 442 0.17 -17.54 -17.65
N LEU A 443 1.21 -18.39 -17.58
CA LEU A 443 2.24 -18.47 -18.62
C LEU A 443 1.66 -18.92 -19.96
N THR A 444 0.82 -19.95 -19.97
CA THR A 444 0.11 -20.42 -21.18
C THR A 444 -0.74 -19.30 -21.80
N LEU A 445 -1.42 -18.52 -20.95
CA LEU A 445 -2.25 -17.42 -21.42
C LEU A 445 -1.39 -16.30 -22.05
N VAL A 446 -0.27 -15.96 -21.42
CA VAL A 446 0.69 -14.96 -21.97
C VAL A 446 1.23 -15.45 -23.31
N GLU A 447 1.66 -16.72 -23.42
CA GLU A 447 2.19 -17.32 -24.66
C GLU A 447 1.17 -17.26 -25.81
N GLY A 448 -0.09 -17.54 -25.51
CA GLY A 448 -1.19 -17.49 -26.49
C GLY A 448 -1.48 -16.09 -27.06
N HIS A 449 -0.98 -15.04 -26.43
CA HIS A 449 -1.15 -13.65 -26.87
C HIS A 449 0.12 -13.04 -27.50
N VAL A 450 1.23 -13.80 -27.59
CA VAL A 450 2.44 -13.34 -28.28
C VAL A 450 2.17 -13.23 -29.77
N PRO A 451 2.42 -12.09 -30.43
CA PRO A 451 2.31 -11.96 -31.89
C PRO A 451 3.18 -13.01 -32.60
N ARG A 452 2.61 -13.64 -33.62
CA ARG A 452 3.33 -14.64 -34.44
C ARG A 452 4.17 -13.99 -35.54
#